data_e5508d98237ac2a2a83365e7b8438f32
#
_entry.id   e5508d98237ac2a2a83365e7b8438f32
#
_cell.length_a   1.000
_cell.length_b   1.000
_cell.length_c   1.000
_cell.angle_alpha   90.00
_cell.angle_beta   90.00
_cell.angle_gamma   90.00
#
_symmetry.space_group_name_H-M   'P 1'
#
loop_
_entity.id
_entity.type
_entity.pdbx_description
1 polymer ?
#
loop_
_entity_poly.entity_id
_entity_poly.type
_entity_poly.pdbx_seq_one_letter_code
_entity_poly.pdbx_strand_id
1 'polypeptide(L)'
;MSSQTHDVIIAGGGVMGSALAYCLTGRDPNIRAAVIERDPSYEKASTALSMVNARIQFSLRQNVEISRYTFEVFDRFEEEMQVDGKKPDISLRREGNLFLIDENSRPDAEKALKMQQELGCDVYWMTPDEIR
;
A
#
# COMPACT_ATOMS: atom_id res chain seq x y z
N MET A 1 23.19 -27.13 -19.79
CA MET A 1 22.45 -26.19 -18.93
C MET A 1 21.17 -25.85 -19.67
N SER A 2 19.99 -26.21 -19.16
CA SER A 2 18.74 -25.82 -19.80
C SER A 2 18.58 -24.31 -19.61
N SER A 3 18.47 -23.56 -20.68
CA SER A 3 18.14 -22.12 -20.64
C SER A 3 16.70 -22.02 -20.13
N GLN A 4 16.51 -21.56 -18.90
CA GLN A 4 15.18 -21.19 -18.41
C GLN A 4 14.80 -19.85 -19.06
N THR A 5 13.75 -19.86 -19.84
CA THR A 5 13.19 -18.65 -20.45
C THR A 5 12.04 -18.14 -19.57
N HIS A 6 12.00 -16.84 -19.36
CA HIS A 6 10.94 -16.15 -18.61
C HIS A 6 10.23 -15.16 -19.52
N ASP A 7 8.94 -14.98 -19.32
CA ASP A 7 8.12 -14.03 -20.07
C ASP A 7 8.25 -12.62 -19.47
N VAL A 8 8.49 -12.53 -18.16
CA VAL A 8 8.70 -11.27 -17.43
C VAL A 8 9.86 -11.43 -16.44
N ILE A 9 10.72 -10.42 -16.38
CA ILE A 9 11.75 -10.28 -15.36
C ILE A 9 11.46 -9.01 -14.55
N ILE A 10 11.34 -9.16 -13.23
CA ILE A 10 11.09 -8.07 -12.29
C ILE A 10 12.40 -7.81 -11.55
N ALA A 11 12.92 -6.59 -11.67
CA ALA A 11 14.13 -6.16 -10.97
C ALA A 11 13.77 -5.57 -9.61
N GLY A 12 14.16 -6.25 -8.54
CA GLY A 12 13.86 -5.93 -7.14
C GLY A 12 12.67 -6.70 -6.59
N GLY A 13 12.88 -7.39 -5.45
CA GLY A 13 11.88 -8.17 -4.71
C GLY A 13 11.24 -7.43 -3.54
N GLY A 14 11.41 -6.11 -3.43
CA GLY A 14 10.73 -5.29 -2.43
C GLY A 14 9.21 -5.27 -2.65
N VAL A 15 8.47 -4.48 -1.85
CA VAL A 15 7.00 -4.49 -1.87
C VAL A 15 6.41 -4.31 -3.27
N MET A 16 6.97 -3.43 -4.09
CA MET A 16 6.47 -3.18 -5.45
C MET A 16 6.69 -4.38 -6.38
N GLY A 17 7.91 -4.96 -6.37
CA GLY A 17 8.21 -6.11 -7.22
C GLY A 17 7.45 -7.37 -6.79
N SER A 18 7.31 -7.60 -5.50
CA SER A 18 6.52 -8.71 -4.96
C SER A 18 5.04 -8.57 -5.29
N ALA A 19 4.47 -7.37 -5.12
CA ALA A 19 3.08 -7.10 -5.49
C ALA A 19 2.84 -7.27 -7.00
N LEU A 20 3.79 -6.81 -7.84
CA LEU A 20 3.69 -7.00 -9.28
C LEU A 20 3.73 -8.49 -9.66
N ALA A 21 4.66 -9.26 -9.07
CA ALA A 21 4.73 -10.70 -9.31
C ALA A 21 3.42 -11.40 -8.91
N TYR A 22 2.90 -11.10 -7.73
CA TYR A 22 1.64 -11.64 -7.21
C TYR A 22 0.47 -11.32 -8.15
N CYS A 23 0.31 -10.06 -8.54
CA CYS A 23 -0.78 -9.64 -9.42
C CYS A 23 -0.68 -10.25 -10.83
N LEU A 24 0.53 -10.36 -11.39
CA LEU A 24 0.74 -10.95 -12.71
C LEU A 24 0.41 -12.44 -12.73
N THR A 25 0.96 -13.20 -11.79
CA THR A 25 0.74 -14.66 -11.72
C THR A 25 -0.69 -15.01 -11.29
N GLY A 26 -1.33 -14.17 -10.49
CA GLY A 26 -2.74 -14.31 -10.17
C GLY A 26 -3.68 -14.04 -11.34
N ARG A 27 -3.27 -13.19 -12.28
CA ARG A 27 -4.04 -12.88 -13.49
C ARG A 27 -3.85 -13.92 -14.60
N ASP A 28 -2.62 -14.40 -14.76
CA ASP A 28 -2.27 -15.43 -15.73
C ASP A 28 -1.33 -16.46 -15.09
N PRO A 29 -1.87 -17.61 -14.67
CA PRO A 29 -1.06 -18.68 -14.05
C PRO A 29 0.00 -19.29 -14.98
N ASN A 30 -0.08 -19.04 -16.30
CA ASN A 30 0.89 -19.56 -17.25
C ASN A 30 2.10 -18.64 -17.44
N ILE A 31 2.03 -17.41 -16.92
CA ILE A 31 3.14 -16.45 -17.04
C ILE A 31 4.35 -16.93 -16.22
N ARG A 32 5.50 -16.97 -16.85
CA ARG A 32 6.76 -17.33 -16.21
C ARG A 32 7.46 -16.05 -15.79
N ALA A 33 7.19 -15.62 -14.57
CA ALA A 33 7.82 -14.46 -13.98
C ALA A 33 9.06 -14.86 -13.18
N ALA A 34 10.14 -14.07 -13.27
CA ALA A 34 11.30 -14.16 -12.41
C ALA A 34 11.49 -12.84 -11.68
N VAL A 35 11.68 -12.91 -10.35
CA VAL A 35 12.05 -11.76 -9.54
C VAL A 35 13.55 -11.86 -9.21
N ILE A 36 14.29 -10.81 -9.54
CA ILE A 36 15.73 -10.74 -9.26
C ILE A 36 15.92 -9.75 -8.12
N GLU A 37 16.37 -10.25 -6.97
CA GLU A 37 16.70 -9.43 -5.80
C GLU A 37 18.19 -9.56 -5.49
N ARG A 38 18.86 -8.42 -5.28
CA ARG A 38 20.30 -8.38 -4.98
C ARG A 38 20.62 -8.66 -3.53
N ASP A 39 19.68 -8.38 -2.63
CA ASP A 39 19.85 -8.49 -1.18
C ASP A 39 18.68 -9.28 -0.57
N PRO A 40 18.84 -10.61 -0.41
CA PRO A 40 17.79 -11.46 0.13
C PRO A 40 17.46 -11.18 1.61
N SER A 41 18.27 -10.39 2.33
CA SER A 41 17.95 -9.95 3.69
C SER A 41 16.94 -8.81 3.73
N TYR A 42 16.82 -8.06 2.64
CA TYR A 42 16.00 -6.84 2.54
C TYR A 42 16.35 -5.71 3.52
N GLU A 43 17.49 -5.77 4.21
CA GLU A 43 17.91 -4.77 5.19
C GLU A 43 18.00 -3.36 4.62
N LYS A 44 18.32 -3.24 3.32
CA LYS A 44 18.44 -1.98 2.58
C LYS A 44 17.24 -1.70 1.68
N ALA A 45 16.19 -2.48 1.77
CA ALA A 45 14.99 -2.25 0.98
C ALA A 45 14.30 -0.96 1.44
N SER A 46 13.84 -0.15 0.48
CA SER A 46 13.14 1.11 0.78
C SER A 46 11.92 0.90 1.67
N THR A 47 11.22 -0.22 1.53
CA THR A 47 10.10 -0.58 2.39
C THR A 47 10.53 -0.76 3.83
N ALA A 48 11.60 -1.52 4.09
CA ALA A 48 12.13 -1.76 5.44
C ALA A 48 12.67 -0.49 6.10
N LEU A 49 13.21 0.44 5.30
CA LEU A 49 13.77 1.70 5.77
C LEU A 49 12.73 2.84 5.85
N SER A 50 11.48 2.61 5.44
CA SER A 50 10.41 3.61 5.48
C SER A 50 9.72 3.63 6.84
N MET A 51 8.90 4.66 7.08
CA MET A 51 8.01 4.72 8.25
C MET A 51 6.84 3.73 8.18
N VAL A 52 6.68 3.04 7.06
CA VAL A 52 5.62 2.03 6.81
C VAL A 52 4.22 2.56 7.15
N ASN A 53 3.97 3.85 6.89
CA ASN A 53 2.68 4.47 7.13
C ASN A 53 1.81 4.37 5.88
N ALA A 54 0.63 3.76 6.03
CA ALA A 54 -0.42 3.78 5.02
C ALA A 54 -1.50 4.79 5.44
N ARG A 55 -1.94 5.65 4.49
CA ARG A 55 -2.92 6.69 4.75
C ARG A 55 -3.91 6.83 3.61
N ILE A 56 -5.05 7.46 3.87
CA ILE A 56 -6.11 7.73 2.90
C ILE A 56 -6.14 9.21 2.47
N GLN A 57 -5.65 10.11 3.33
CA GLN A 57 -5.74 11.56 3.10
C GLN A 57 -4.81 12.01 1.97
N PHE A 58 -5.35 12.06 0.77
CA PHE A 58 -4.73 12.60 -0.43
C PHE A 58 -5.63 13.61 -1.12
N SER A 59 -5.04 14.56 -1.85
CA SER A 59 -5.77 15.56 -2.65
C SER A 59 -6.20 15.04 -4.02
N LEU A 60 -5.58 13.97 -4.52
CA LEU A 60 -5.92 13.35 -5.79
C LEU A 60 -6.77 12.11 -5.59
N ARG A 61 -7.90 12.04 -6.31
CA ARG A 61 -8.84 10.91 -6.28
C ARG A 61 -8.15 9.56 -6.48
N GLN A 62 -7.28 9.46 -7.47
CA GLN A 62 -6.58 8.21 -7.80
C GLN A 62 -5.74 7.69 -6.62
N ASN A 63 -5.08 8.59 -5.88
CA ASN A 63 -4.29 8.21 -4.71
C ASN A 63 -5.19 7.72 -3.56
N VAL A 64 -6.37 8.32 -3.38
CA VAL A 64 -7.36 7.86 -2.41
C VAL A 64 -7.86 6.47 -2.78
N GLU A 65 -8.20 6.24 -4.05
CA GLU A 65 -8.69 4.94 -4.55
C GLU A 65 -7.63 3.84 -4.42
N ILE A 66 -6.36 4.14 -4.75
CA ILE A 66 -5.23 3.22 -4.55
C ILE A 66 -5.07 2.87 -3.05
N SER A 67 -5.15 3.87 -2.18
CA SER A 67 -5.03 3.65 -0.74
C SER A 67 -6.18 2.81 -0.18
N ARG A 68 -7.41 3.06 -0.61
CA ARG A 68 -8.56 2.23 -0.23
C ARG A 68 -8.36 0.77 -0.64
N TYR A 69 -7.96 0.54 -1.89
CA TYR A 69 -7.62 -0.81 -2.36
C TYR A 69 -6.51 -1.44 -1.53
N THR A 70 -5.49 -0.66 -1.15
CA THR A 70 -4.41 -1.15 -0.28
C THR A 70 -4.95 -1.63 1.07
N PHE A 71 -5.86 -0.89 1.70
CA PHE A 71 -6.49 -1.32 2.95
C PHE A 71 -7.37 -2.57 2.78
N GLU A 72 -8.07 -2.70 1.67
CA GLU A 72 -8.82 -3.93 1.33
C GLU A 72 -7.88 -5.14 1.19
N VAL A 73 -6.68 -4.95 0.60
CA VAL A 73 -5.65 -6.00 0.54
C VAL A 73 -5.14 -6.32 1.94
N PHE A 74 -4.89 -5.33 2.79
CA PHE A 74 -4.44 -5.57 4.17
C PHE A 74 -5.45 -6.37 5.00
N ASP A 75 -6.75 -6.14 4.80
CA ASP A 75 -7.80 -6.88 5.51
C ASP A 75 -7.83 -8.37 5.17
N ARG A 76 -7.33 -8.75 4.00
CA ARG A 76 -7.28 -10.13 3.53
C ARG A 76 -5.87 -10.71 3.51
N PHE A 77 -4.86 -9.91 3.90
CA PHE A 77 -3.45 -10.21 3.67
C PHE A 77 -3.02 -11.55 4.28
N GLU A 78 -3.37 -11.80 5.53
CA GLU A 78 -3.01 -13.03 6.23
C GLU A 78 -3.57 -14.28 5.55
N GLU A 79 -4.80 -14.20 5.03
CA GLU A 79 -5.48 -15.33 4.38
C GLU A 79 -4.95 -15.54 2.95
N GLU A 80 -4.77 -14.47 2.20
CA GLU A 80 -4.36 -14.55 0.79
C GLU A 80 -2.87 -14.85 0.63
N MET A 81 -2.03 -14.41 1.58
CA MET A 81 -0.55 -14.53 1.49
C MET A 81 0.01 -15.67 2.34
N GLN A 82 -0.82 -16.56 2.86
CA GLN A 82 -0.34 -17.71 3.61
C GLN A 82 0.46 -18.67 2.72
N VAL A 83 1.56 -19.22 3.27
CA VAL A 83 2.40 -20.23 2.62
C VAL A 83 2.58 -21.40 3.58
N ASP A 84 2.30 -22.61 3.11
CA ASP A 84 2.40 -23.84 3.91
C ASP A 84 1.64 -23.76 5.24
N GLY A 85 0.47 -23.12 5.24
CA GLY A 85 -0.36 -22.92 6.43
C GLY A 85 0.15 -21.86 7.42
N LYS A 86 1.22 -21.16 7.09
CA LYS A 86 1.74 -20.05 7.89
C LYS A 86 1.18 -18.74 7.34
N LYS A 87 0.46 -18.01 8.19
CA LYS A 87 -0.09 -16.70 7.89
C LYS A 87 0.94 -15.62 8.23
N PRO A 88 1.23 -14.69 7.31
CA PRO A 88 2.08 -13.56 7.64
C PRO A 88 1.31 -12.55 8.49
N ASP A 89 1.95 -11.99 9.50
CA ASP A 89 1.46 -10.86 10.28
C ASP A 89 2.15 -9.57 9.83
N ILE A 90 1.39 -8.64 9.27
CA ILE A 90 1.88 -7.31 8.89
C ILE A 90 1.82 -6.32 10.06
N SER A 91 1.35 -6.74 11.22
CA SER A 91 1.21 -5.92 12.44
C SER A 91 0.51 -4.59 12.18
N LEU A 92 -0.55 -4.60 11.35
CA LEU A 92 -1.29 -3.40 10.97
C LEU A 92 -2.00 -2.79 12.17
N ARG A 93 -1.65 -1.53 12.48
CA ARG A 93 -2.33 -0.72 13.51
C ARG A 93 -3.14 0.38 12.86
N ARG A 94 -4.43 0.43 13.16
CA ARG A 94 -5.37 1.43 12.61
C ARG A 94 -5.52 2.60 13.58
N GLU A 95 -4.45 3.38 13.70
CA GLU A 95 -4.38 4.52 14.65
C GLU A 95 -4.82 5.85 14.03
N GLY A 96 -5.02 5.88 12.71
CA GLY A 96 -5.37 7.09 11.96
C GLY A 96 -4.17 8.00 11.70
N ASN A 97 -4.44 9.10 11.02
CA ASN A 97 -3.45 10.15 10.71
C ASN A 97 -4.08 11.51 10.96
N LEU A 98 -3.41 12.36 11.71
CA LEU A 98 -3.81 13.76 11.95
C LEU A 98 -2.96 14.67 11.06
N PHE A 99 -3.62 15.52 10.28
CA PHE A 99 -2.97 16.57 9.49
C PHE A 99 -3.30 17.94 10.06
N LEU A 100 -2.27 18.68 10.40
CA LEU A 100 -2.39 20.09 10.77
C LEU A 100 -2.22 20.94 9.52
N ILE A 101 -3.12 21.88 9.30
CA ILE A 101 -3.10 22.80 8.17
C ILE A 101 -3.22 24.25 8.66
N ASP A 102 -2.69 25.16 7.87
CA ASP A 102 -2.85 26.60 8.08
C ASP A 102 -4.11 27.13 7.34
N GLU A 103 -4.52 28.36 7.69
CA GLU A 103 -5.68 28.99 7.08
C GLU A 103 -5.57 29.17 5.56
N ASN A 104 -4.36 29.33 5.02
CA ASN A 104 -4.16 29.51 3.58
C ASN A 104 -4.44 28.20 2.81
N SER A 105 -4.11 27.07 3.41
CA SER A 105 -4.32 25.73 2.84
C SER A 105 -5.73 25.19 3.07
N ARG A 106 -6.54 25.85 3.88
CA ARG A 106 -7.88 25.41 4.28
C ARG A 106 -8.81 25.13 3.10
N PRO A 107 -8.95 26.00 2.07
CA PRO A 107 -9.86 25.74 0.96
C PRO A 107 -9.53 24.46 0.18
N ASP A 108 -8.25 24.18 -0.02
CA ASP A 108 -7.81 22.96 -0.71
C ASP A 108 -8.01 21.71 0.17
N ALA A 109 -7.79 21.84 1.47
CA ALA A 109 -8.03 20.76 2.41
C ALA A 109 -9.52 20.40 2.53
N GLU A 110 -10.41 21.39 2.60
CA GLU A 110 -11.87 21.18 2.61
C GLU A 110 -12.36 20.52 1.33
N LYS A 111 -11.81 20.92 0.17
CA LYS A 111 -12.10 20.27 -1.11
C LYS A 111 -11.64 18.82 -1.15
N ALA A 112 -10.44 18.55 -0.64
CA ALA A 112 -9.91 17.19 -0.53
C ALA A 112 -10.73 16.34 0.43
N LEU A 113 -11.09 16.86 1.60
CA LEU A 113 -11.94 16.21 2.58
C LEU A 113 -13.28 15.78 1.99
N LYS A 114 -13.96 16.71 1.30
CA LYS A 114 -15.22 16.41 0.63
C LYS A 114 -15.09 15.26 -0.37
N MET A 115 -14.08 15.28 -1.21
CA MET A 115 -13.81 14.21 -2.19
C MET A 115 -13.52 12.87 -1.48
N GLN A 116 -12.76 12.86 -0.39
CA GLN A 116 -12.48 11.68 0.39
C GLN A 116 -13.75 11.09 1.00
N GLN A 117 -14.62 11.94 1.56
CA GLN A 117 -15.92 11.52 2.12
C GLN A 117 -16.86 10.97 1.04
N GLU A 118 -16.92 11.60 -0.15
CA GLU A 118 -17.68 11.10 -1.31
C GLU A 118 -17.20 9.72 -1.75
N LEU A 119 -15.92 9.41 -1.55
CA LEU A 119 -15.34 8.09 -1.79
C LEU A 119 -15.55 7.10 -0.64
N GLY A 120 -16.28 7.50 0.41
CA GLY A 120 -16.58 6.65 1.56
C GLY A 120 -15.41 6.47 2.54
N CYS A 121 -14.48 7.42 2.56
CA CYS A 121 -13.41 7.41 3.55
C CYS A 121 -13.91 7.96 4.89
N ASP A 122 -13.49 7.35 5.99
CA ASP A 122 -13.75 7.83 7.35
C ASP A 122 -12.73 8.92 7.70
N VAL A 123 -13.03 10.13 7.26
CA VAL A 123 -12.21 11.34 7.47
C VAL A 123 -13.11 12.49 7.88
N TYR A 124 -12.66 13.29 8.80
CA TYR A 124 -13.42 14.41 9.33
C TYR A 124 -12.51 15.56 9.73
N TRP A 125 -13.11 16.73 9.85
CA TRP A 125 -12.46 17.93 10.34
C TRP A 125 -12.51 17.94 11.87
N MET A 126 -11.41 18.34 12.49
CA MET A 126 -11.33 18.53 13.95
C MET A 126 -10.92 19.95 14.26
N THR A 127 -11.54 20.52 15.27
CA THR A 127 -11.12 21.78 15.86
C THR A 127 -9.99 21.56 16.87
N PRO A 128 -9.19 22.59 17.23
CA PRO A 128 -8.18 22.46 18.27
C PRO A 128 -8.71 21.97 19.63
N ASP A 129 -9.97 22.24 19.94
CA ASP A 129 -10.58 21.80 21.19
C ASP A 129 -10.97 20.31 21.18
N GLU A 130 -11.26 19.74 20.01
CA GLU A 130 -11.58 18.33 19.85
C GLU A 130 -10.32 17.43 19.83
N ILE A 131 -9.14 18.03 19.68
CA ILE A 131 -7.85 17.31 19.69
C ILE A 131 -7.28 17.17 21.12
N ARG A 132 -7.78 17.95 22.09
CA ARG A 132 -7.36 17.92 23.51
C ARG A 132 -8.07 16.82 24.27
#